data_2fe507870396b34c446da82d0a79618a
#
_entry.id   2fe507870396b34c446da82d0a79618a
#
_cell.length_a   1.000
_cell.length_b   1.000
_cell.length_c   1.000
_cell.angle_alpha   90.00
_cell.angle_beta   90.00
_cell.angle_gamma   90.00
#
_symmetry.space_group_name_H-M   'P 1'
#
loop_
_entity.id
_entity.type
_entity.pdbx_description
1 polymer ?
#
loop_
_entity_poly.entity_id
_entity_poly.type
_entity_poly.pdbx_seq_one_letter_code
_entity_poly.pdbx_strand_id
1 'polypeptide(L)'
;MDSLQGLEAQPISNVLWVHVDCVRANDYNPNSVAGPEMRLLYTSIKADGYTQPVVTVKGELDGTYVIVDGFHRYTIMRTYKDIFDRTDGLLPIVVIDKPLADRMASTIRHNRARGKHSIGGMTTIVYGMLTEGISDETICNELGMEPEELVRLKHVSGFSKLFKDVEYKKAWETEKQINYRKNWVES
;
A
#
# COMPACT_ATOMS: atom_id res chain seq x y z
N MET A 1 28.95 9.30 18.34
CA MET A 1 29.07 9.26 16.86
C MET A 1 28.03 8.31 16.21
N ASP A 2 27.43 7.37 16.97
CA ASP A 2 26.46 6.40 16.40
C ASP A 2 25.09 6.96 16.01
N SER A 3 24.67 8.10 16.58
CA SER A 3 23.35 8.68 16.30
C SER A 3 23.20 9.30 14.90
N LEU A 4 24.30 9.74 14.29
CA LEU A 4 24.28 10.33 12.94
C LEU A 4 24.16 9.23 11.85
N GLN A 5 24.80 8.07 12.04
CA GLN A 5 24.67 6.94 11.11
C GLN A 5 23.22 6.46 10.97
N GLY A 6 22.45 6.49 12.06
CA GLY A 6 21.02 6.14 12.03
C GLY A 6 20.17 7.13 11.23
N LEU A 7 20.52 8.44 11.25
CA LEU A 7 19.79 9.48 10.52
C LEU A 7 20.10 9.45 9.02
N GLU A 8 21.35 9.26 8.64
CA GLU A 8 21.77 9.17 7.23
C GLU A 8 21.15 7.97 6.51
N ALA A 9 20.87 6.89 7.24
CA ALA A 9 20.21 5.71 6.71
C ALA A 9 18.69 5.90 6.50
N GLN A 10 18.08 7.00 7.01
CA GLN A 10 16.65 7.23 6.81
C GLN A 10 16.39 7.71 5.37
N PRO A 11 15.39 7.14 4.67
CA PRO A 11 15.05 7.55 3.31
C PRO A 11 14.84 9.06 3.15
N ILE A 12 14.23 9.70 4.16
CA ILE A 12 13.94 11.14 4.15
C ILE A 12 15.21 12.00 4.18
N SER A 13 16.33 11.47 4.63
CA SER A 13 17.62 12.18 4.60
C SER A 13 18.24 12.25 3.20
N ASN A 14 17.70 11.46 2.26
CA ASN A 14 18.18 11.34 0.90
C ASN A 14 17.06 11.63 -0.11
N VAL A 15 16.51 12.86 -0.07
CA VAL A 15 15.48 13.29 -1.04
C VAL A 15 16.16 13.59 -2.37
N LEU A 16 15.66 12.95 -3.41
CA LEU A 16 16.08 13.17 -4.79
C LEU A 16 15.01 13.98 -5.53
N TRP A 17 15.43 14.92 -6.37
CA TRP A 17 14.55 15.59 -7.33
C TRP A 17 14.76 14.96 -8.70
N VAL A 18 13.73 14.27 -9.22
CA VAL A 18 13.80 13.56 -10.48
C VAL A 18 12.67 14.03 -11.41
N HIS A 19 12.91 14.04 -12.72
CA HIS A 19 11.86 14.40 -13.65
C HIS A 19 10.69 13.41 -13.56
N VAL A 20 9.48 13.94 -13.56
CA VAL A 20 8.25 13.16 -13.34
C VAL A 20 8.07 12.01 -14.34
N ASP A 21 8.65 12.12 -15.53
CA ASP A 21 8.61 11.05 -16.54
C ASP A 21 9.49 9.85 -16.19
N CYS A 22 10.44 10.01 -15.27
CA CYS A 22 11.23 8.90 -14.72
C CYS A 22 10.45 8.11 -13.64
N VAL A 23 9.27 8.61 -13.23
CA VAL A 23 8.47 8.01 -12.17
C VAL A 23 7.21 7.39 -12.77
N ARG A 24 6.90 6.16 -12.38
CA ARG A 24 5.73 5.41 -12.84
C ARG A 24 4.83 5.02 -11.66
N ALA A 25 3.51 4.99 -11.92
CA ALA A 25 2.57 4.36 -11.00
C ALA A 25 2.85 2.85 -10.91
N ASN A 26 2.53 2.25 -9.78
CA ASN A 26 2.48 0.80 -9.68
C ASN A 26 1.15 0.28 -10.24
N ASP A 27 1.16 -0.93 -10.79
CA ASP A 27 -0.01 -1.55 -11.42
C ASP A 27 -1.09 -2.00 -10.40
N TYR A 28 -0.75 -2.01 -9.11
CA TYR A 28 -1.63 -2.43 -8.01
C TYR A 28 -2.11 -1.26 -7.13
N ASN A 29 -1.98 -0.01 -7.59
CA ASN A 29 -2.39 1.13 -6.77
C ASN A 29 -3.93 1.27 -6.74
N PRO A 30 -4.59 1.01 -5.60
CA PRO A 30 -6.03 1.02 -5.48
C PRO A 30 -6.64 2.43 -5.37
N ASN A 31 -5.83 3.48 -5.38
CA ASN A 31 -6.29 4.82 -5.06
C ASN A 31 -6.98 5.49 -6.24
N SER A 32 -8.29 5.31 -6.29
CA SER A 32 -9.19 6.22 -6.98
C SER A 32 -9.34 7.50 -6.15
N VAL A 33 -8.90 8.62 -6.71
CA VAL A 33 -8.90 9.90 -5.99
C VAL A 33 -10.25 10.57 -6.15
N ALA A 34 -10.91 10.90 -5.04
CA ALA A 34 -12.07 11.78 -5.08
C ALA A 34 -11.63 13.21 -5.46
N GLY A 35 -12.35 13.84 -6.39
CA GLY A 35 -12.02 15.17 -6.92
C GLY A 35 -11.83 16.28 -5.87
N PRO A 36 -12.61 16.33 -4.76
CA PRO A 36 -12.44 17.33 -3.71
C PRO A 36 -11.09 17.23 -2.98
N GLU A 37 -10.63 16.02 -2.66
CA GLU A 37 -9.37 15.79 -1.95
C GLU A 37 -8.16 16.14 -2.82
N MET A 38 -8.24 15.88 -4.14
CA MET A 38 -7.21 16.32 -5.08
C MET A 38 -7.10 17.84 -5.16
N ARG A 39 -8.23 18.56 -5.14
CA ARG A 39 -8.21 20.03 -5.15
C ARG A 39 -7.58 20.60 -3.88
N LEU A 40 -7.90 20.02 -2.71
CA LEU A 40 -7.27 20.45 -1.44
C LEU A 40 -5.76 20.21 -1.45
N LEU A 41 -5.33 19.06 -1.93
CA LEU A 41 -3.90 18.74 -2.03
C LEU A 41 -3.18 19.64 -3.05
N TYR A 42 -3.81 19.93 -4.21
CA TYR A 42 -3.30 20.91 -5.15
C TYR A 42 -3.14 22.29 -4.52
N THR A 43 -4.17 22.76 -3.78
CA THR A 43 -4.13 24.06 -3.08
C THR A 43 -2.98 24.11 -2.06
N SER A 44 -2.80 23.03 -1.30
CA SER A 44 -1.70 22.91 -0.33
C SER A 44 -0.32 22.96 -1.03
N ILE A 45 -0.11 22.16 -2.08
CA ILE A 45 1.15 22.17 -2.83
C ILE A 45 1.40 23.51 -3.50
N LYS A 46 0.36 24.17 -3.98
CA LYS A 46 0.48 25.51 -4.57
C LYS A 46 0.90 26.55 -3.55
N ALA A 47 0.37 26.49 -2.33
CA ALA A 47 0.68 27.43 -1.25
C ALA A 47 2.06 27.16 -0.63
N ASP A 48 2.31 25.91 -0.25
CA ASP A 48 3.43 25.54 0.64
C ASP A 48 4.57 24.83 -0.08
N GLY A 49 4.34 24.37 -1.34
CA GLY A 49 5.25 23.50 -2.07
C GLY A 49 5.13 22.03 -1.65
N TYR A 50 6.07 21.22 -2.12
CA TYR A 50 6.14 19.81 -1.73
C TYR A 50 6.75 19.67 -0.33
N THR A 51 5.93 19.44 0.68
CA THR A 51 6.37 19.23 2.07
C THR A 51 6.70 17.77 2.39
N GLN A 52 6.29 16.85 1.52
CA GLN A 52 6.53 15.40 1.66
C GLN A 52 6.96 14.81 0.31
N PRO A 53 8.05 14.07 0.25
CA PRO A 53 8.47 13.39 -0.98
C PRO A 53 7.53 12.22 -1.31
N VAL A 54 7.53 11.79 -2.58
CA VAL A 54 6.91 10.55 -3.03
C VAL A 54 7.82 9.39 -2.66
N VAL A 55 7.27 8.35 -2.05
CA VAL A 55 8.03 7.14 -1.69
C VAL A 55 8.07 6.23 -2.91
N THR A 56 9.26 5.85 -3.31
CA THR A 56 9.51 5.05 -4.51
C THR A 56 10.46 3.90 -4.23
N VAL A 57 10.52 2.97 -5.18
CA VAL A 57 11.59 1.98 -5.33
C VAL A 57 12.24 2.16 -6.69
N LYS A 58 13.43 1.62 -6.88
CA LYS A 58 14.07 1.57 -8.20
C LYS A 58 13.22 0.76 -9.17
N GLY A 59 13.05 1.26 -10.39
CA GLY A 59 12.43 0.55 -11.48
C GLY A 59 13.35 -0.50 -12.09
N GLU A 60 12.87 -1.23 -13.08
CA GLU A 60 13.66 -2.22 -13.82
C GLU A 60 14.71 -1.57 -14.71
N LEU A 61 14.40 -0.41 -15.28
CA LEU A 61 15.34 0.38 -16.07
C LEU A 61 16.09 1.35 -15.15
N ASP A 62 17.39 1.48 -15.39
CA ASP A 62 18.22 2.43 -14.64
C ASP A 62 17.68 3.86 -14.76
N GLY A 63 17.72 4.60 -13.66
CA GLY A 63 17.16 5.95 -13.59
C GLY A 63 15.62 6.02 -13.55
N THR A 64 14.90 4.90 -13.51
CA THR A 64 13.46 4.88 -13.35
C THR A 64 13.02 4.50 -11.94
N TYR A 65 11.81 4.93 -11.56
CA TYR A 65 11.28 4.76 -10.22
C TYR A 65 9.81 4.34 -10.25
N VAL A 66 9.40 3.46 -9.33
CA VAL A 66 8.01 3.00 -9.20
C VAL A 66 7.46 3.49 -7.88
N ILE A 67 6.27 4.09 -7.89
CA ILE A 67 5.63 4.67 -6.71
C ILE A 67 5.18 3.56 -5.75
N VAL A 68 5.52 3.73 -4.48
CA VAL A 68 5.01 2.95 -3.35
C VAL A 68 3.94 3.74 -2.59
N ASP A 69 4.20 5.04 -2.33
CA ASP A 69 3.25 5.96 -1.72
C ASP A 69 3.40 7.37 -2.29
N GLY A 70 2.31 8.14 -2.27
CA GLY A 70 2.28 9.52 -2.76
C GLY A 70 1.78 9.69 -4.20
N PHE A 71 1.01 8.72 -4.71
CA PHE A 71 0.42 8.76 -6.04
C PHE A 71 -0.35 10.06 -6.34
N HIS A 72 -1.04 10.62 -5.36
CA HIS A 72 -1.76 11.90 -5.52
C HIS A 72 -0.80 13.07 -5.78
N ARG A 73 0.34 13.14 -5.10
CA ARG A 73 1.37 14.16 -5.30
C ARG A 73 1.99 14.07 -6.70
N TYR A 74 2.24 12.85 -7.16
CA TYR A 74 2.66 12.57 -8.53
C TYR A 74 1.60 12.99 -9.55
N THR A 75 0.33 12.66 -9.32
CA THR A 75 -0.78 13.02 -10.21
C THR A 75 -0.92 14.55 -10.33
N ILE A 76 -0.79 15.28 -9.23
CA ILE A 76 -0.82 16.76 -9.24
C ILE A 76 0.30 17.32 -10.11
N MET A 77 1.53 16.80 -9.99
CA MET A 77 2.65 17.22 -10.85
C MET A 77 2.34 17.03 -12.33
N ARG A 78 1.68 15.92 -12.70
CA ARG A 78 1.34 15.64 -14.09
C ARG A 78 0.12 16.38 -14.62
N THR A 79 -0.77 16.80 -13.73
CA THR A 79 -2.07 17.39 -14.13
C THR A 79 -2.05 18.90 -14.15
N TYR A 80 -1.32 19.52 -13.22
CA TYR A 80 -1.34 20.96 -13.03
C TYR A 80 -0.06 21.62 -13.55
N LYS A 81 -0.21 22.33 -14.68
CA LYS A 81 0.90 22.97 -15.38
C LYS A 81 1.67 23.97 -14.50
N ASP A 82 0.99 24.73 -13.64
CA ASP A 82 1.63 25.71 -12.76
C ASP A 82 2.52 25.05 -11.68
N ILE A 83 2.18 23.82 -11.25
CA ILE A 83 3.05 23.05 -10.35
C ILE A 83 4.23 22.48 -11.12
N PHE A 84 4.00 21.95 -12.33
CA PHE A 84 5.05 21.44 -13.21
C PHE A 84 6.09 22.53 -13.55
N ASP A 85 5.64 23.68 -14.04
CA ASP A 85 6.50 24.77 -14.45
C ASP A 85 7.33 25.35 -13.28
N ARG A 86 6.77 25.34 -12.07
CA ARG A 86 7.45 25.84 -10.85
C ARG A 86 8.72 25.05 -10.49
N THR A 87 8.78 23.78 -10.85
CA THR A 87 9.87 22.86 -10.51
C THR A 87 10.57 22.26 -11.73
N ASP A 88 10.27 22.77 -12.93
CA ASP A 88 10.75 22.22 -14.20
C ASP A 88 10.43 20.71 -14.34
N GLY A 89 9.26 20.28 -13.85
CA GLY A 89 8.84 18.88 -13.85
C GLY A 89 9.58 17.98 -12.85
N LEU A 90 10.39 18.54 -11.96
CA LEU A 90 11.11 17.78 -10.95
C LEU A 90 10.21 17.48 -9.75
N LEU A 91 10.06 16.20 -9.44
CA LEU A 91 9.28 15.65 -8.34
C LEU A 91 10.22 15.19 -7.22
N PRO A 92 9.99 15.59 -5.94
CA PRO A 92 10.79 15.08 -4.83
C PRO A 92 10.41 13.65 -4.52
N ILE A 93 11.38 12.75 -4.50
CA ILE A 93 11.22 11.35 -4.17
C ILE A 93 12.19 10.93 -3.07
N VAL A 94 11.83 9.87 -2.36
CA VAL A 94 12.74 9.04 -1.57
C VAL A 94 12.69 7.62 -2.09
N VAL A 95 13.85 6.98 -2.08
CA VAL A 95 13.96 5.60 -2.57
C VAL A 95 14.08 4.66 -1.38
N ILE A 96 13.20 3.66 -1.30
CA ILE A 96 13.31 2.57 -0.35
C ILE A 96 13.80 1.32 -1.08
N ASP A 97 14.71 0.57 -0.45
CA ASP A 97 15.19 -0.70 -0.97
C ASP A 97 14.40 -1.83 -0.33
N LYS A 98 13.45 -2.40 -1.09
CA LYS A 98 12.58 -3.49 -0.60
C LYS A 98 12.24 -4.47 -1.71
N PRO A 99 12.18 -5.79 -1.42
CA PRO A 99 11.63 -6.80 -2.31
C PRO A 99 10.18 -6.51 -2.72
N LEU A 100 9.68 -7.07 -3.81
CA LEU A 100 8.36 -6.77 -4.38
C LEU A 100 7.21 -7.04 -3.38
N ALA A 101 7.25 -8.17 -2.68
CA ALA A 101 6.24 -8.52 -1.67
C ALA A 101 6.16 -7.45 -0.55
N ASP A 102 7.33 -6.98 -0.07
CA ASP A 102 7.41 -5.94 0.96
C ASP A 102 6.97 -4.56 0.45
N ARG A 103 7.08 -4.31 -0.86
CA ARG A 103 6.58 -3.07 -1.50
C ARG A 103 5.06 -3.00 -1.43
N MET A 104 4.37 -4.10 -1.75
CA MET A 104 2.91 -4.20 -1.67
C MET A 104 2.44 -3.98 -0.22
N ALA A 105 3.05 -4.66 0.73
CA ALA A 105 2.78 -4.49 2.16
C ALA A 105 3.06 -3.04 2.63
N SER A 106 4.14 -2.43 2.17
CA SER A 106 4.48 -1.04 2.49
C SER A 106 3.43 -0.05 1.98
N THR A 107 2.96 -0.22 0.73
CA THR A 107 1.88 0.61 0.15
C THR A 107 0.63 0.57 1.02
N ILE A 108 0.26 -0.62 1.50
CA ILE A 108 -0.92 -0.79 2.35
C ILE A 108 -0.72 -0.15 3.72
N ARG A 109 0.42 -0.41 4.38
CA ARG A 109 0.70 0.17 5.70
C ARG A 109 0.61 1.69 5.66
N HIS A 110 1.20 2.32 4.63
CA HIS A 110 1.11 3.77 4.43
C HIS A 110 -0.32 4.23 4.21
N ASN A 111 -1.11 3.50 3.44
CA ASN A 111 -2.51 3.83 3.18
C ASN A 111 -3.38 3.60 4.44
N ARG A 112 -3.24 2.47 5.13
CA ARG A 112 -4.00 2.16 6.35
C ARG A 112 -3.73 3.15 7.48
N ALA A 113 -2.50 3.56 7.68
CA ALA A 113 -2.14 4.55 8.69
C ALA A 113 -2.85 5.90 8.49
N ARG A 114 -3.35 6.19 7.28
CA ARG A 114 -4.10 7.42 6.95
C ARG A 114 -5.62 7.31 7.08
N GLY A 115 -6.15 6.13 7.43
CA GLY A 115 -7.54 5.95 7.88
C GLY A 115 -8.62 5.87 6.80
N LYS A 116 -8.31 5.82 5.49
CA LYS A 116 -9.31 5.62 4.43
C LYS A 116 -8.96 4.44 3.55
N HIS A 117 -9.84 3.44 3.48
CA HIS A 117 -9.66 2.24 2.68
C HIS A 117 -10.78 2.05 1.67
N SER A 118 -10.45 1.83 0.40
CA SER A 118 -11.39 1.21 -0.52
C SER A 118 -11.27 -0.32 -0.38
N ILE A 119 -12.40 -0.99 -0.14
CA ILE A 119 -12.47 -2.47 -0.05
C ILE A 119 -11.86 -3.12 -1.31
N GLY A 120 -12.13 -2.56 -2.49
CA GLY A 120 -11.62 -3.08 -3.75
C GLY A 120 -10.09 -3.09 -3.86
N GLY A 121 -9.44 -2.02 -3.42
CA GLY A 121 -7.99 -1.94 -3.44
C GLY A 121 -7.32 -2.92 -2.47
N MET A 122 -7.87 -3.07 -1.28
CA MET A 122 -7.39 -4.03 -0.30
C MET A 122 -7.50 -5.46 -0.83
N THR A 123 -8.63 -5.79 -1.47
CA THR A 123 -8.88 -7.09 -2.07
C THR A 123 -7.81 -7.45 -3.13
N THR A 124 -7.47 -6.51 -4.02
CA THR A 124 -6.46 -6.72 -5.06
C THR A 124 -5.08 -7.04 -4.48
N ILE A 125 -4.70 -6.36 -3.42
CA ILE A 125 -3.39 -6.52 -2.81
C ILE A 125 -3.31 -7.82 -2.01
N VAL A 126 -4.33 -8.14 -1.21
CA VAL A 126 -4.43 -9.43 -0.52
C VAL A 126 -4.38 -10.58 -1.53
N TYR A 127 -5.09 -10.44 -2.66
CA TYR A 127 -5.03 -11.41 -3.75
C TYR A 127 -3.61 -11.58 -4.30
N GLY A 128 -2.89 -10.47 -4.58
CA GLY A 128 -1.51 -10.51 -5.04
C GLY A 128 -0.58 -11.21 -4.06
N MET A 129 -0.66 -10.88 -2.77
CA MET A 129 0.16 -11.52 -1.72
C MET A 129 -0.12 -13.02 -1.60
N LEU A 130 -1.38 -13.43 -1.70
CA LEU A 130 -1.77 -14.84 -1.68
C LEU A 130 -1.26 -15.59 -2.92
N THR A 131 -1.27 -14.94 -4.08
CA THR A 131 -0.76 -15.52 -5.34
C THR A 131 0.77 -15.74 -5.28
N GLU A 132 1.48 -14.86 -4.59
CA GLU A 132 2.92 -14.99 -4.29
C GLU A 132 3.21 -16.03 -3.19
N GLY A 133 2.20 -16.71 -2.65
CA GLY A 133 2.33 -17.76 -1.65
C GLY A 133 2.60 -17.25 -0.23
N ILE A 134 2.33 -15.98 0.06
CA ILE A 134 2.51 -15.40 1.39
C ILE A 134 1.44 -15.97 2.32
N SER A 135 1.85 -16.38 3.54
CA SER A 135 0.94 -16.98 4.51
C SER A 135 -0.08 -15.97 5.06
N ASP A 136 -1.25 -16.46 5.46
CA ASP A 136 -2.32 -15.66 6.09
C ASP A 136 -1.83 -14.89 7.31
N GLU A 137 -1.03 -15.55 8.14
CA GLU A 137 -0.45 -14.94 9.34
C GLU A 137 0.48 -13.77 8.97
N THR A 138 1.33 -13.97 7.96
CA THR A 138 2.21 -12.90 7.46
C THR A 138 1.40 -11.74 6.88
N ILE A 139 0.35 -12.04 6.10
CA ILE A 139 -0.54 -11.02 5.54
C ILE A 139 -1.21 -10.22 6.66
N CYS A 140 -1.77 -10.89 7.67
CA CYS A 140 -2.39 -10.22 8.82
C CYS A 140 -1.41 -9.31 9.56
N ASN A 141 -0.20 -9.82 9.85
CA ASN A 141 0.83 -9.06 10.55
C ASN A 141 1.34 -7.86 9.73
N GLU A 142 1.64 -8.09 8.45
CA GLU A 142 2.18 -7.06 7.56
C GLU A 142 1.17 -5.95 7.23
N LEU A 143 -0.11 -6.30 7.12
CA LEU A 143 -1.16 -5.35 6.78
C LEU A 143 -1.89 -4.80 8.01
N GLY A 144 -1.55 -5.28 9.21
CA GLY A 144 -2.24 -4.91 10.45
C GLY A 144 -3.73 -5.23 10.39
N MET A 145 -4.10 -6.40 9.82
CA MET A 145 -5.50 -6.78 9.66
C MET A 145 -5.86 -7.97 10.55
N GLU A 146 -7.11 -8.01 10.98
CA GLU A 146 -7.62 -9.13 11.76
C GLU A 146 -7.86 -10.35 10.84
N PRO A 147 -7.69 -11.59 11.35
CA PRO A 147 -7.91 -12.79 10.56
C PRO A 147 -9.31 -12.87 9.91
N GLU A 148 -10.35 -12.39 10.60
CA GLU A 148 -11.71 -12.33 10.09
C GLU A 148 -11.84 -11.35 8.91
N GLU A 149 -11.09 -10.26 8.92
CA GLU A 149 -11.04 -9.29 7.81
C GLU A 149 -10.41 -9.96 6.57
N LEU A 150 -9.30 -10.69 6.76
CA LEU A 150 -8.65 -11.43 5.68
C LEU A 150 -9.59 -12.48 5.06
N VAL A 151 -10.32 -13.23 5.88
CA VAL A 151 -11.31 -14.21 5.41
C VAL A 151 -12.38 -13.54 4.55
N ARG A 152 -12.92 -12.39 4.97
CA ARG A 152 -13.90 -11.64 4.19
C ARG A 152 -13.34 -11.18 2.84
N LEU A 153 -12.11 -10.68 2.81
CA LEU A 153 -11.45 -10.23 1.58
C LEU A 153 -11.20 -11.40 0.61
N LYS A 154 -10.82 -12.57 1.12
CA LYS A 154 -10.70 -13.79 0.33
C LYS A 154 -12.03 -14.19 -0.33
N HIS A 155 -13.14 -14.08 0.38
CA HIS A 155 -14.47 -14.35 -0.17
C HIS A 155 -14.86 -13.35 -1.27
N VAL A 156 -14.63 -12.07 -1.05
CA VAL A 156 -14.96 -11.00 -2.02
C VAL A 156 -14.09 -11.12 -3.28
N SER A 157 -12.83 -11.50 -3.16
CA SER A 157 -11.91 -11.65 -4.29
C SER A 157 -12.20 -12.88 -5.18
N GLY A 158 -13.12 -13.76 -4.77
CA GLY A 158 -13.37 -15.03 -5.46
C GLY A 158 -12.24 -16.06 -5.29
N PHE A 159 -11.29 -15.80 -4.39
CA PHE A 159 -10.15 -16.65 -4.08
C PHE A 159 -10.56 -18.05 -3.64
N SER A 160 -11.74 -18.18 -3.02
CA SER A 160 -12.35 -19.47 -2.65
C SER A 160 -12.58 -20.42 -3.85
N LYS A 161 -12.66 -19.89 -5.09
CA LYS A 161 -12.79 -20.71 -6.30
C LYS A 161 -11.46 -21.32 -6.77
N LEU A 162 -10.32 -20.70 -6.43
CA LEU A 162 -8.98 -21.18 -6.79
C LEU A 162 -8.50 -22.31 -5.86
N PHE A 163 -9.03 -22.40 -4.65
CA PHE A 163 -8.61 -23.37 -3.62
C PHE A 163 -9.73 -24.38 -3.28
N LYS A 164 -10.53 -24.81 -4.26
CA LYS A 164 -11.56 -25.84 -4.05
C LYS A 164 -11.02 -27.19 -3.57
N ASP A 165 -9.71 -27.43 -3.73
CA ASP A 165 -9.07 -28.71 -3.41
C ASP A 165 -8.19 -28.66 -2.15
N VAL A 166 -8.17 -27.56 -1.39
CA VAL A 166 -7.46 -27.48 -0.10
C VAL A 166 -8.44 -27.84 1.00
N GLU A 167 -8.30 -29.03 1.59
CA GLU A 167 -9.02 -29.40 2.81
C GLU A 167 -8.72 -28.39 3.91
N TYR A 168 -9.69 -27.53 4.21
CA TYR A 168 -9.69 -26.69 5.40
C TYR A 168 -9.75 -27.60 6.62
N LYS A 169 -8.60 -27.85 7.24
CA LYS A 169 -8.58 -28.46 8.57
C LYS A 169 -9.38 -27.54 9.50
N LYS A 170 -10.33 -28.11 10.24
CA LYS A 170 -11.29 -27.49 11.17
C LYS A 170 -10.61 -26.81 12.38
N ALA A 171 -9.67 -25.90 12.16
CA ALA A 171 -8.83 -25.35 13.24
C ALA A 171 -9.27 -23.95 13.72
N TRP A 172 -10.39 -23.40 13.26
CA TRP A 172 -10.81 -22.03 13.60
C TRP A 172 -12.28 -21.96 14.00
N GLU A 173 -12.66 -22.73 15.01
CA GLU A 173 -13.88 -22.47 15.78
C GLU A 173 -13.47 -21.68 17.04
N THR A 174 -14.06 -20.51 17.26
CA THR A 174 -13.85 -19.77 18.53
C THR A 174 -14.38 -20.60 19.71
N GLU A 175 -13.80 -20.45 20.91
CA GLU A 175 -14.31 -21.13 22.11
C GLU A 175 -15.82 -20.95 22.32
N LYS A 176 -16.39 -19.79 21.93
CA LYS A 176 -17.84 -19.55 21.95
C LYS A 176 -18.60 -20.44 20.99
N GLN A 177 -18.09 -20.68 19.80
CA GLN A 177 -18.74 -21.57 18.80
C GLN A 177 -18.65 -23.04 19.20
N ILE A 178 -17.53 -23.45 19.82
CA ILE A 178 -17.33 -24.79 20.36
C ILE A 178 -18.31 -25.04 21.51
N ASN A 179 -18.48 -24.08 22.42
CA ASN A 179 -19.42 -24.18 23.55
C ASN A 179 -20.87 -24.16 23.09
N TYR A 180 -21.22 -23.38 22.06
CA TYR A 180 -22.57 -23.36 21.49
C TYR A 180 -22.94 -24.71 20.88
N ARG A 181 -22.03 -25.35 20.19
CA ARG A 181 -22.21 -26.67 19.57
C ARG A 181 -22.35 -27.80 20.59
N LYS A 182 -21.58 -27.75 21.68
CA LYS A 182 -21.69 -28.75 22.77
C LYS A 182 -23.06 -28.73 23.48
N ASN A 183 -23.60 -27.52 23.65
CA ASN A 183 -24.92 -27.39 24.33
C ASN A 183 -26.11 -27.76 23.42
N TRP A 184 -25.91 -27.92 22.10
CA TRP A 184 -26.98 -28.35 21.17
C TRP A 184 -27.04 -29.86 20.96
N VAL A 185 -26.01 -30.60 21.31
CA VAL A 185 -25.93 -32.06 21.15
C VAL A 185 -26.45 -32.78 22.39
N GLU A 186 -26.59 -32.09 23.55
CA GLU A 186 -27.08 -32.63 24.79
C GLU A 186 -28.53 -32.26 25.13
N SER A 187 -29.27 -31.64 24.23
CA SER A 187 -30.70 -31.36 24.29
C SER A 187 -31.47 -32.15 23.21
#